data_52986b3f4be52c0d37a78bc68743d82a
#
_entry.id   52986b3f4be52c0d37a78bc68743d82a
#
_cell.length_a   1.000
_cell.length_b   1.000
_cell.length_c   1.000
_cell.angle_alpha   90.00
_cell.angle_beta   90.00
_cell.angle_gamma   90.00
#
_symmetry.space_group_name_H-M   'P 1'
#
loop_
_entity.id
_entity.type
_entity.pdbx_description
1 polymer ?
#
loop_
_entity_poly.entity_id
_entity_poly.type
_entity_poly.pdbx_seq_one_letter_code
_entity_poly.pdbx_strand_id
1 'polypeptide(L)'
;MNWMEEIQRRLAAVSRPGVPPGASHRRASVLVPLFVRESTLWVVFTRRTETVEHHRGQISFPGGAEEPGDEDLTRTALRETEEELGVRPQDVKLLGPLSPIVTVTDFYVAPFVAAIPQPYVFAPAESEIAEVVEVPVSALRDPAILEKRFLPDRDGPVLFYRYGTHVIWGATAGILAELLEALE
;
A
#
# COMPACT_ATOMS: atom_id res chain seq x y z
N MET A 1 7.59 2.78 24.60
CA MET A 1 6.50 3.07 23.65
C MET A 1 6.51 1.99 22.59
N ASN A 2 5.38 1.34 22.35
CA ASN A 2 5.26 0.30 21.33
C ASN A 2 5.35 0.97 19.93
N TRP A 3 6.08 0.39 18.98
CA TRP A 3 6.24 0.92 17.62
C TRP A 3 4.89 1.21 16.93
N MET A 4 3.87 0.39 17.19
CA MET A 4 2.52 0.60 16.65
C MET A 4 1.87 1.87 17.18
N GLU A 5 1.98 2.13 18.49
CA GLU A 5 1.46 3.36 19.11
C GLU A 5 2.15 4.60 18.59
N GLU A 6 3.45 4.52 18.34
CA GLU A 6 4.21 5.62 17.74
C GLU A 6 3.73 5.90 16.32
N ILE A 7 3.56 4.87 15.48
CA ILE A 7 3.03 5.04 14.13
C ILE A 7 1.60 5.59 14.16
N GLN A 8 0.72 5.06 15.01
CA GLN A 8 -0.64 5.58 15.16
C GLN A 8 -0.65 7.07 15.52
N ARG A 9 0.20 7.47 16.46
CA ARG A 9 0.33 8.87 16.88
C ARG A 9 0.78 9.77 15.73
N ARG A 10 1.77 9.34 14.95
CA ARG A 10 2.29 10.07 13.78
C ARG A 10 1.24 10.18 12.68
N LEU A 11 0.57 9.08 12.35
CA LEU A 11 -0.51 9.06 11.37
C LEU A 11 -1.67 9.98 11.78
N ALA A 12 -2.02 10.06 13.06
CA ALA A 12 -3.06 10.95 13.56
C ALA A 12 -2.67 12.44 13.55
N ALA A 13 -1.38 12.76 13.60
CA ALA A 13 -0.88 14.13 13.63
C ALA A 13 -0.85 14.79 12.24
N VAL A 14 -0.84 14.00 11.16
CA VAL A 14 -0.83 14.52 9.79
C VAL A 14 -2.24 14.95 9.39
N SER A 15 -2.42 16.26 9.11
CA SER A 15 -3.65 16.75 8.50
C SER A 15 -3.70 16.31 7.04
N ARG A 16 -4.69 15.50 6.70
CA ARG A 16 -4.88 15.00 5.33
C ARG A 16 -6.05 15.73 4.70
N PRO A 17 -5.80 16.61 3.71
CA PRO A 17 -6.89 17.13 2.91
C PRO A 17 -7.52 15.94 2.16
N GLY A 18 -8.72 15.54 2.59
CA GLY A 18 -9.46 14.50 1.88
C GLY A 18 -9.81 15.01 0.49
N VAL A 19 -9.38 14.28 -0.52
CA VAL A 19 -10.00 14.44 -1.85
C VAL A 19 -11.35 13.72 -1.76
N PRO A 20 -12.49 14.42 -1.80
CA PRO A 20 -13.77 13.73 -1.79
C PRO A 20 -13.89 12.86 -3.04
N PRO A 21 -14.44 11.64 -2.93
CA PRO A 21 -14.70 10.85 -4.11
C PRO A 21 -15.67 11.61 -5.02
N GLY A 22 -15.28 11.80 -6.27
CA GLY A 22 -16.24 12.25 -7.29
C GLY A 22 -17.31 11.16 -7.50
N ALA A 23 -18.54 11.57 -7.86
CA ALA A 23 -19.65 10.63 -8.05
C ALA A 23 -19.40 9.56 -9.14
N SER A 24 -18.41 9.77 -10.00
CA SER A 24 -18.04 8.87 -11.10
C SER A 24 -16.85 7.94 -10.76
N HIS A 25 -16.14 8.17 -9.65
CA HIS A 25 -14.97 7.35 -9.33
C HIS A 25 -15.38 5.95 -8.84
N ARG A 26 -14.72 4.94 -9.36
CA ARG A 26 -14.76 3.59 -8.79
C ARG A 26 -13.99 3.61 -7.48
N ARG A 27 -14.60 3.07 -6.42
CA ARG A 27 -13.96 3.04 -5.11
C ARG A 27 -13.10 1.80 -4.95
N ALA A 28 -11.92 2.00 -4.39
CA ALA A 28 -10.96 0.93 -4.10
C ALA A 28 -10.23 1.23 -2.79
N SER A 29 -9.60 0.22 -2.25
CA SER A 29 -8.82 0.34 -1.03
C SER A 29 -7.60 -0.56 -1.05
N VAL A 30 -6.55 -0.14 -0.37
CA VAL A 30 -5.34 -0.94 -0.18
C VAL A 30 -4.95 -0.98 1.30
N LEU A 31 -4.41 -2.10 1.73
CA LEU A 31 -3.74 -2.20 3.02
C LEU A 31 -2.25 -1.92 2.82
N VAL A 32 -1.64 -1.20 3.74
CA VAL A 32 -0.20 -0.98 3.83
C VAL A 32 0.32 -1.78 5.03
N PRO A 33 0.64 -3.08 4.85
CA PRO A 33 0.98 -3.96 5.95
C PRO A 33 2.41 -3.69 6.42
N LEU A 34 2.56 -3.48 7.72
CA LEU A 34 3.83 -3.28 8.40
C LEU A 34 4.08 -4.36 9.44
N PHE A 35 5.33 -4.73 9.63
CA PHE A 35 5.76 -5.56 10.75
C PHE A 35 7.18 -5.21 11.18
N VAL A 36 7.57 -5.66 12.38
CA VAL A 36 8.94 -5.51 12.89
C VAL A 36 9.61 -6.87 12.95
N ARG A 37 10.77 -6.99 12.31
CA ARG A 37 11.65 -8.16 12.36
C ARG A 37 13.06 -7.70 12.74
N GLU A 38 13.63 -8.28 13.80
CA GLU A 38 14.97 -7.93 14.29
C GLU A 38 15.17 -6.41 14.50
N SER A 39 14.19 -5.79 15.15
CA SER A 39 14.15 -4.33 15.42
C SER A 39 14.09 -3.45 14.17
N THR A 40 13.89 -4.00 13.00
CA THR A 40 13.71 -3.28 11.73
C THR A 40 12.26 -3.30 11.32
N LEU A 41 11.74 -2.14 10.90
CA LEU A 41 10.39 -2.01 10.35
C LEU A 41 10.40 -2.39 8.87
N TRP A 42 9.48 -3.26 8.49
CA TRP A 42 9.30 -3.76 7.13
C TRP A 42 7.91 -3.39 6.61
N VAL A 43 7.80 -3.28 5.31
CA VAL A 43 6.54 -3.09 4.60
C VAL A 43 6.37 -4.21 3.56
N VAL A 44 5.12 -4.66 3.39
CA VAL A 44 4.76 -5.75 2.48
C VAL A 44 4.09 -5.18 1.24
N PHE A 45 4.53 -5.68 0.09
CA PHE A 45 3.92 -5.46 -1.22
C PHE A 45 3.59 -6.80 -1.87
N THR A 46 2.78 -6.75 -2.91
CA THR A 46 2.51 -7.86 -3.82
C THR A 46 3.11 -7.55 -5.19
N ARG A 47 3.62 -8.57 -5.89
CA ARG A 47 3.90 -8.49 -7.32
C ARG A 47 2.86 -9.32 -8.05
N ARG A 48 2.11 -8.66 -8.92
CA ARG A 48 1.06 -9.32 -9.71
C ARG A 48 1.68 -10.27 -10.74
N THR A 49 0.92 -11.33 -11.08
CA THR A 49 1.34 -12.26 -12.15
C THR A 49 1.32 -11.56 -13.53
N GLU A 50 2.02 -12.15 -14.50
CA GLU A 50 1.98 -11.69 -15.89
C GLU A 50 0.69 -12.10 -16.62
N THR A 51 -0.11 -12.97 -16.00
CA THR A 51 -1.34 -13.55 -16.58
C THR A 51 -2.61 -12.76 -16.27
N VAL A 52 -2.55 -11.84 -15.29
CA VAL A 52 -3.71 -10.97 -14.98
C VAL A 52 -3.99 -9.99 -16.12
N GLU A 53 -5.24 -9.57 -16.25
CA GLU A 53 -5.68 -8.69 -17.34
C GLU A 53 -5.05 -7.29 -17.25
N HIS A 54 -4.92 -6.77 -16.01
CA HIS A 54 -4.41 -5.43 -15.74
C HIS A 54 -3.21 -5.45 -14.80
N HIS A 55 -2.30 -4.45 -14.93
CA HIS A 55 -1.16 -4.25 -14.03
C HIS A 55 -0.20 -5.44 -13.90
N ARG A 56 0.05 -6.14 -15.02
CA ARG A 56 0.93 -7.31 -15.10
C ARG A 56 2.31 -7.02 -14.52
N GLY A 57 2.80 -7.90 -13.64
CA GLY A 57 4.12 -7.80 -13.04
C GLY A 57 4.36 -6.58 -12.15
N GLN A 58 3.36 -5.72 -11.94
CA GLN A 58 3.51 -4.51 -11.13
C GLN A 58 3.57 -4.84 -9.65
N ILE A 59 4.34 -4.02 -8.93
CA ILE A 59 4.37 -4.01 -7.48
C ILE A 59 3.28 -3.07 -6.97
N SER A 60 2.46 -3.58 -6.05
CA SER A 60 1.39 -2.81 -5.40
C SER A 60 1.26 -3.18 -3.92
N PHE A 61 0.57 -2.36 -3.16
CA PHE A 61 0.01 -2.81 -1.90
C PHE A 61 -1.14 -3.78 -2.15
N PRO A 62 -1.38 -4.77 -1.29
CA PRO A 62 -2.54 -5.64 -1.40
C PRO A 62 -3.83 -4.82 -1.30
N GLY A 63 -4.79 -5.12 -2.17
CA GLY A 63 -6.04 -4.39 -2.23
C GLY A 63 -6.72 -4.44 -3.57
N GLY A 64 -7.93 -3.91 -3.64
CA GLY A 64 -8.75 -3.93 -4.84
C GLY A 64 -9.98 -3.05 -4.76
N ALA A 65 -10.95 -3.32 -5.63
CA ALA A 65 -12.17 -2.56 -5.75
C ALA A 65 -13.17 -2.90 -4.62
N GLU A 66 -13.93 -1.89 -4.20
CA GLU A 66 -15.06 -2.09 -3.30
C GLU A 66 -16.12 -2.97 -3.95
N GLU A 67 -16.63 -3.94 -3.20
CA GLU A 67 -17.70 -4.83 -3.64
C GLU A 67 -19.01 -4.57 -2.89
N PRO A 68 -20.17 -4.93 -3.51
CA PRO A 68 -21.44 -4.90 -2.82
C PRO A 68 -21.42 -5.88 -1.64
N GLY A 69 -21.35 -5.39 -0.43
CA GLY A 69 -21.22 -6.19 0.79
C GLY A 69 -20.06 -5.75 1.67
N ASP A 70 -19.14 -4.96 1.13
CA ASP A 70 -18.16 -4.27 1.96
C ASP A 70 -18.87 -3.15 2.73
N GLU A 71 -18.78 -3.17 4.06
CA GLU A 71 -19.40 -2.16 4.92
C GLU A 71 -18.76 -0.78 4.71
N ASP A 72 -17.45 -0.77 4.47
CA ASP A 72 -16.64 0.41 4.18
C ASP A 72 -15.32 0.02 3.47
N LEU A 73 -14.53 1.03 3.08
CA LEU A 73 -13.24 0.80 2.41
C LEU A 73 -12.18 0.11 3.29
N THR A 74 -12.34 0.12 4.60
CA THR A 74 -11.49 -0.66 5.49
C THR A 74 -11.77 -2.16 5.33
N ARG A 75 -13.04 -2.53 5.22
CA ARG A 75 -13.44 -3.92 4.95
C ARG A 75 -12.95 -4.38 3.59
N THR A 76 -13.03 -3.53 2.57
CA THR A 76 -12.44 -3.80 1.24
C THR A 76 -10.95 -4.14 1.35
N ALA A 77 -10.16 -3.29 2.02
CA ALA A 77 -8.72 -3.52 2.17
C ALA A 77 -8.41 -4.83 2.90
N LEU A 78 -9.16 -5.16 3.94
CA LEU A 78 -8.97 -6.39 4.72
C LEU A 78 -9.36 -7.63 3.91
N ARG A 79 -10.51 -7.61 3.21
CA ARG A 79 -10.98 -8.72 2.36
C ARG A 79 -9.98 -9.01 1.26
N GLU A 80 -9.58 -8.01 0.51
CA GLU A 80 -8.61 -8.14 -0.58
C GLU A 80 -7.25 -8.66 -0.09
N THR A 81 -6.79 -8.19 1.07
CA THR A 81 -5.53 -8.66 1.67
C THR A 81 -5.62 -10.12 2.12
N GLU A 82 -6.80 -10.57 2.59
CA GLU A 82 -7.04 -11.98 2.89
C GLU A 82 -7.06 -12.83 1.62
N GLU A 83 -7.75 -12.37 0.57
CA GLU A 83 -7.85 -13.06 -0.72
C GLU A 83 -6.49 -13.16 -1.42
N GLU A 84 -5.72 -12.07 -1.48
CA GLU A 84 -4.43 -12.01 -2.16
C GLU A 84 -3.28 -12.68 -1.38
N LEU A 85 -3.25 -12.57 -0.05
CA LEU A 85 -2.11 -12.98 0.79
C LEU A 85 -2.42 -13.99 1.88
N GLY A 86 -3.70 -14.32 2.11
CA GLY A 86 -4.12 -15.17 3.22
C GLY A 86 -3.96 -14.50 4.59
N VAL A 87 -3.84 -13.18 4.65
CA VAL A 87 -3.74 -12.44 5.92
C VAL A 87 -5.13 -12.24 6.49
N ARG A 88 -5.44 -12.96 7.56
CA ARG A 88 -6.77 -12.94 8.16
C ARG A 88 -7.09 -11.58 8.80
N PRO A 89 -8.28 -11.03 8.61
CA PRO A 89 -8.67 -9.73 9.18
C PRO A 89 -8.47 -9.61 10.70
N GLN A 90 -8.70 -10.69 11.46
CA GLN A 90 -8.50 -10.71 12.91
C GLN A 90 -7.04 -10.64 13.35
N ASP A 91 -6.09 -10.90 12.46
CA ASP A 91 -4.65 -10.79 12.73
C ASP A 91 -4.12 -9.39 12.41
N VAL A 92 -4.94 -8.55 11.78
CA VAL A 92 -4.57 -7.19 11.34
C VAL A 92 -4.94 -6.17 12.40
N LYS A 93 -3.99 -5.36 12.82
CA LYS A 93 -4.24 -4.18 13.67
C LYS A 93 -4.13 -2.92 12.84
N LEU A 94 -5.24 -2.26 12.57
CA LEU A 94 -5.26 -0.97 11.88
C LEU A 94 -4.54 0.10 12.71
N LEU A 95 -3.67 0.88 12.05
CA LEU A 95 -2.89 1.95 12.65
C LEU A 95 -3.41 3.33 12.26
N GLY A 96 -3.96 3.48 11.06
CA GLY A 96 -4.59 4.71 10.59
C GLY A 96 -4.63 4.80 9.06
N PRO A 97 -5.40 5.73 8.51
CA PRO A 97 -5.45 5.98 7.07
C PRO A 97 -4.23 6.77 6.59
N LEU A 98 -3.96 6.73 5.30
CA LEU A 98 -3.20 7.71 4.53
C LEU A 98 -4.15 8.52 3.64
N SER A 99 -3.63 9.54 2.94
CA SER A 99 -4.44 10.34 2.04
C SER A 99 -4.98 9.49 0.88
N PRO A 100 -6.28 9.57 0.60
CA PRO A 100 -6.82 8.93 -0.58
C PRO A 100 -6.27 9.59 -1.84
N ILE A 101 -6.12 8.80 -2.89
CA ILE A 101 -5.64 9.25 -4.20
C ILE A 101 -6.64 8.92 -5.30
N VAL A 102 -6.69 9.77 -6.32
CA VAL A 102 -7.42 9.47 -7.56
C VAL A 102 -6.41 9.04 -8.61
N THR A 103 -6.59 7.84 -9.16
CA THR A 103 -5.72 7.30 -10.20
C THR A 103 -6.14 7.79 -11.59
N VAL A 104 -5.25 7.66 -12.57
CA VAL A 104 -5.55 7.99 -13.99
C VAL A 104 -6.61 7.08 -14.61
N THR A 105 -6.94 5.98 -13.97
CA THR A 105 -7.99 5.04 -14.37
C THR A 105 -9.29 5.27 -13.60
N ASP A 106 -9.48 6.48 -13.05
CA ASP A 106 -10.67 6.92 -12.32
C ASP A 106 -11.02 6.10 -11.08
N PHE A 107 -10.01 5.52 -10.42
CA PHE A 107 -10.20 4.93 -9.10
C PHE A 107 -9.90 5.93 -8.00
N TYR A 108 -10.82 6.04 -7.05
CA TYR A 108 -10.58 6.62 -5.74
C TYR A 108 -10.04 5.53 -4.82
N VAL A 109 -8.77 5.60 -4.48
CA VAL A 109 -8.08 4.58 -3.66
C VAL A 109 -7.82 5.11 -2.25
N ALA A 110 -8.36 4.44 -1.25
CA ALA A 110 -8.12 4.75 0.17
C ALA A 110 -7.08 3.79 0.77
N PRO A 111 -5.91 4.28 1.19
CA PRO A 111 -4.89 3.44 1.82
C PRO A 111 -5.04 3.42 3.34
N PHE A 112 -4.89 2.23 3.95
CA PHE A 112 -4.88 2.03 5.39
C PHE A 112 -3.59 1.38 5.84
N VAL A 113 -2.87 2.01 6.76
CA VAL A 113 -1.68 1.44 7.40
C VAL A 113 -2.10 0.48 8.48
N ALA A 114 -1.49 -0.70 8.50
CA ALA A 114 -1.81 -1.74 9.47
C ALA A 114 -0.57 -2.50 9.93
N ALA A 115 -0.61 -3.01 11.15
CA ALA A 115 0.36 -3.96 11.66
C ALA A 115 -0.14 -5.39 11.46
N ILE A 116 0.76 -6.26 11.01
CA ILE A 116 0.54 -7.71 10.96
C ILE A 116 1.51 -8.43 11.89
N PRO A 117 1.16 -9.62 12.39
CA PRO A 117 2.07 -10.40 13.24
C PRO A 117 3.35 -10.82 12.49
N GLN A 118 4.42 -11.07 13.24
CA GLN A 118 5.65 -11.63 12.72
C GLN A 118 6.14 -12.74 13.67
N PRO A 119 6.47 -13.96 13.16
CA PRO A 119 6.38 -14.38 11.76
C PRO A 119 4.94 -14.55 11.27
N TYR A 120 4.68 -14.28 9.99
CA TYR A 120 3.43 -14.56 9.32
C TYR A 120 3.66 -15.49 8.11
N VAL A 121 2.83 -16.52 8.00
CA VAL A 121 2.88 -17.45 6.86
C VAL A 121 1.89 -16.95 5.82
N PHE A 122 2.38 -16.26 4.81
CA PHE A 122 1.56 -15.84 3.67
C PHE A 122 1.11 -17.03 2.82
N ALA A 123 -0.11 -16.93 2.30
CA ALA A 123 -0.69 -17.88 1.36
C ALA A 123 -1.14 -17.11 0.11
N PRO A 124 -0.20 -16.70 -0.76
CA PRO A 124 -0.54 -15.88 -1.92
C PRO A 124 -1.45 -16.62 -2.89
N ALA A 125 -2.45 -15.91 -3.44
CA ALA A 125 -3.31 -16.42 -4.51
C ALA A 125 -2.49 -16.53 -5.80
N GLU A 126 -1.98 -17.71 -6.11
CA GLU A 126 -1.04 -17.96 -7.22
C GLU A 126 -1.57 -17.53 -8.59
N SER A 127 -2.88 -17.45 -8.77
CA SER A 127 -3.50 -16.93 -10.00
C SER A 127 -3.30 -15.43 -10.19
N GLU A 128 -3.08 -14.67 -9.10
CA GLU A 128 -2.99 -13.21 -9.13
C GLU A 128 -1.63 -12.69 -8.66
N ILE A 129 -1.07 -13.31 -7.63
CA ILE A 129 0.13 -12.87 -6.94
C ILE A 129 1.29 -13.82 -7.25
N ALA A 130 2.28 -13.30 -7.96
CA ALA A 130 3.50 -14.03 -8.30
C ALA A 130 4.51 -14.06 -7.14
N GLU A 131 4.48 -13.02 -6.28
CA GLU A 131 5.49 -12.85 -5.23
C GLU A 131 4.97 -11.95 -4.11
N VAL A 132 5.29 -12.30 -2.87
CA VAL A 132 5.16 -11.40 -1.71
C VAL A 132 6.51 -10.70 -1.52
N VAL A 133 6.52 -9.38 -1.59
CA VAL A 133 7.75 -8.58 -1.55
C VAL A 133 7.83 -7.85 -0.21
N GLU A 134 8.77 -8.26 0.63
CA GLU A 134 9.06 -7.61 1.91
C GLU A 134 10.23 -6.65 1.73
N VAL A 135 10.06 -5.39 2.11
CA VAL A 135 11.13 -4.38 1.99
C VAL A 135 11.33 -3.66 3.32
N PRO A 136 12.57 -3.55 3.82
CA PRO A 136 12.81 -2.77 5.02
C PRO A 136 12.60 -1.27 4.73
N VAL A 137 11.88 -0.59 5.63
CA VAL A 137 11.59 0.85 5.49
C VAL A 137 12.87 1.67 5.38
N SER A 138 13.93 1.24 6.05
CA SER A 138 15.25 1.90 5.97
C SER A 138 15.83 1.90 4.55
N ALA A 139 15.62 0.83 3.78
CA ALA A 139 16.07 0.78 2.38
C ALA A 139 15.24 1.71 1.49
N LEU A 140 13.94 1.84 1.75
CA LEU A 140 13.05 2.73 1.00
C LEU A 140 13.34 4.22 1.25
N ARG A 141 14.03 4.54 2.32
CA ARG A 141 14.49 5.91 2.65
C ARG A 141 15.82 6.28 2.00
N ASP A 142 16.50 5.33 1.39
CA ASP A 142 17.75 5.61 0.66
C ASP A 142 17.42 6.46 -0.58
N PRO A 143 17.92 7.71 -0.67
CA PRO A 143 17.65 8.55 -1.84
C PRO A 143 18.22 7.97 -3.14
N ALA A 144 19.17 7.05 -3.07
CA ALA A 144 19.76 6.40 -4.24
C ALA A 144 18.77 5.50 -5.01
N ILE A 145 17.73 4.99 -4.34
CA ILE A 145 16.72 4.17 -5.01
C ILE A 145 15.53 4.95 -5.56
N LEU A 146 15.41 6.24 -5.19
CA LEU A 146 14.30 7.12 -5.61
C LEU A 146 14.66 7.87 -6.89
N GLU A 147 13.95 7.59 -7.95
CA GLU A 147 13.98 8.33 -9.20
C GLU A 147 12.70 9.15 -9.36
N LYS A 148 12.83 10.42 -9.72
CA LYS A 148 11.72 11.33 -10.03
C LYS A 148 11.72 11.64 -11.52
N ARG A 149 10.62 11.35 -12.21
CA ARG A 149 10.47 11.65 -13.64
C ARG A 149 9.32 12.62 -13.85
N PHE A 150 9.59 13.69 -14.60
CA PHE A 150 8.55 14.62 -15.05
C PHE A 150 8.00 14.14 -16.39
N LEU A 151 6.73 13.82 -16.43
CA LEU A 151 6.03 13.39 -17.63
C LEU A 151 5.18 14.55 -18.17
N PRO A 152 5.07 14.74 -19.50
CA PRO A 152 4.41 15.90 -20.12
C PRO A 152 2.95 16.09 -19.68
N ASP A 153 2.24 15.00 -19.40
CA ASP A 153 0.80 15.00 -19.10
C ASP A 153 0.51 14.84 -17.59
N ARG A 154 1.46 15.21 -16.72
CA ARG A 154 1.33 15.06 -15.28
C ARG A 154 1.69 16.34 -14.52
N ASP A 155 0.84 16.70 -13.57
CA ASP A 155 1.15 17.73 -12.59
C ASP A 155 2.06 17.13 -11.51
N GLY A 156 3.37 17.43 -11.63
CA GLY A 156 4.38 16.95 -10.70
C GLY A 156 5.14 15.68 -11.14
N PRO A 157 6.16 15.28 -10.38
CA PRO A 157 6.99 14.13 -10.71
C PRO A 157 6.27 12.81 -10.42
N VAL A 158 6.46 11.84 -11.31
CA VAL A 158 6.15 10.43 -11.03
C VAL A 158 7.33 9.81 -10.32
N LEU A 159 7.05 9.17 -9.18
CA LEU A 159 8.06 8.54 -8.33
C LEU A 159 8.29 7.09 -8.74
N PHE A 160 9.56 6.67 -8.71
CA PHE A 160 10.00 5.30 -8.95
C PHE A 160 10.99 4.91 -7.85
N TYR A 161 10.64 3.93 -7.03
CA TYR A 161 11.56 3.33 -6.06
C TYR A 161 12.09 2.03 -6.63
N ARG A 162 13.42 1.90 -6.72
CA ARG A 162 14.10 0.71 -7.25
C ARG A 162 14.76 -0.07 -6.13
N TYR A 163 14.18 -1.22 -5.78
CA TYR A 163 14.70 -2.11 -4.75
C TYR A 163 15.01 -3.48 -5.37
N GLY A 164 16.30 -3.80 -5.51
CA GLY A 164 16.72 -5.00 -6.23
C GLY A 164 16.21 -5.01 -7.67
N THR A 165 15.46 -6.03 -8.04
CA THR A 165 14.81 -6.17 -9.35
C THR A 165 13.42 -5.52 -9.40
N HIS A 166 12.91 -5.07 -8.24
CA HIS A 166 11.57 -4.52 -8.13
C HIS A 166 11.53 -3.01 -8.40
N VAL A 167 10.47 -2.57 -9.07
CA VAL A 167 10.21 -1.15 -9.31
C VAL A 167 8.82 -0.81 -8.78
N ILE A 168 8.77 0.02 -7.75
CA ILE A 168 7.53 0.55 -7.17
C ILE A 168 7.30 1.93 -7.78
N TRP A 169 6.16 2.14 -8.44
CA TRP A 169 5.88 3.38 -9.13
C TRP A 169 4.39 3.75 -9.12
N GLY A 170 4.03 4.89 -9.68
CA GLY A 170 2.66 5.33 -9.83
C GLY A 170 1.95 5.56 -8.49
N ALA A 171 0.71 5.11 -8.39
CA ALA A 171 -0.12 5.25 -7.20
C ALA A 171 0.53 4.64 -5.95
N THR A 172 1.11 3.45 -6.08
CA THR A 172 1.80 2.76 -4.99
C THR A 172 2.99 3.57 -4.47
N ALA A 173 3.79 4.17 -5.36
CA ALA A 173 4.90 5.03 -4.96
C ALA A 173 4.44 6.32 -4.29
N GLY A 174 3.31 6.89 -4.70
CA GLY A 174 2.70 8.04 -4.03
C GLY A 174 2.27 7.73 -2.59
N ILE A 175 1.57 6.62 -2.40
CA ILE A 175 1.18 6.12 -1.06
C ILE A 175 2.42 5.83 -0.21
N LEU A 176 3.43 5.19 -0.79
CA LEU A 176 4.69 4.90 -0.11
C LEU A 176 5.41 6.18 0.33
N ALA A 177 5.48 7.20 -0.52
CA ALA A 177 6.12 8.47 -0.18
C ALA A 177 5.45 9.13 1.02
N GLU A 178 4.12 9.17 1.08
CA GLU A 178 3.36 9.70 2.22
C GLU A 178 3.60 8.87 3.49
N LEU A 179 3.65 7.54 3.37
CA LEU A 179 4.01 6.68 4.51
C LEU A 179 5.39 7.04 5.06
N LEU A 180 6.39 7.15 4.18
CA LEU A 180 7.78 7.44 4.60
C LEU A 180 7.88 8.80 5.28
N GLU A 181 7.16 9.82 4.78
CA GLU A 181 7.06 11.15 5.40
C GLU A 181 6.38 11.07 6.77
N ALA A 182 5.27 10.33 6.88
CA ALA A 182 4.57 10.17 8.16
C ALA A 182 5.40 9.42 9.22
N LEU A 183 6.40 8.65 8.80
CA LEU A 183 7.29 7.91 9.70
C LEU A 183 8.56 8.71 10.11
N GLU A 184 8.79 9.90 9.55
CA GLU A 184 9.90 10.80 9.96
C GLU A 184 9.64 11.45 11.33
#